data_858d98046048b030cfc80a2e4b7cb015
#
_entry.id   858d98046048b030cfc80a2e4b7cb015
#
_cell.length_a   1.000
_cell.length_b   1.000
_cell.length_c   1.000
_cell.angle_alpha   90.00
_cell.angle_beta   90.00
_cell.angle_gamma   90.00
#
_symmetry.space_group_name_H-M   'P 1'
#
loop_
_entity.id
_entity.type
_entity.pdbx_description
1 polymer ?
#
loop_
_entity_poly.entity_id
_entity_poly.type
_entity_poly.pdbx_seq_one_letter_code
_entity_poly.pdbx_strand_id
1 'polypeptide(L)'
;DRRQRQMCIRDRHRGWFHSSLLESCGTRDKAPFESILSHGFVVDGKGRKMSKSVGNVISPDEIINKYGADILRIWVVASDYSEDLKIDNQIINYQIDSYRKIRNTLRFLLGNLNNFNKQNLVDPEEMPELERYLLTRISSLNEKLKELVSKHDYHAIYTALLNFCTLELSAFYFDIRKDSLYCDDIKSIKRRSTSTCLHIIFEFLTKWLSPIVSFTCEEAWKSRSYSNEESILLQNVKDDEFTYKDISLEKVFEELKRVRKSVTSALELKRNEKLIGSSLQACLLYTSPSPRDSS
;
A
#
# COMPACT_ATOMS: atom_id res chain seq x y z
N ASP A 1 -13.79 31.47 -14.14
CA ASP A 1 -13.79 30.40 -15.07
C ASP A 1 -14.84 29.30 -14.89
N ARG A 2 -15.92 29.62 -14.18
CA ARG A 2 -17.10 28.75 -14.03
C ARG A 2 -17.78 28.44 -15.39
N ARG A 3 -17.75 29.34 -16.34
CA ARG A 3 -18.40 29.15 -17.66
C ARG A 3 -17.74 28.06 -18.51
N GLN A 4 -16.42 27.94 -18.48
CA GLN A 4 -15.69 26.88 -19.20
C GLN A 4 -15.87 25.51 -18.55
N ARG A 5 -15.89 25.42 -17.21
CA ARG A 5 -16.22 24.17 -16.51
C ARG A 5 -17.61 23.68 -16.87
N GLN A 6 -18.61 24.56 -16.90
CA GLN A 6 -19.97 24.20 -17.28
C GLN A 6 -20.06 23.69 -18.75
N MET A 7 -19.22 24.20 -19.66
CA MET A 7 -19.22 23.77 -21.06
C MET A 7 -18.68 22.34 -21.20
N CYS A 8 -17.56 22.00 -20.56
CA CYS A 8 -17.02 20.65 -20.61
C CYS A 8 -17.90 19.59 -19.90
N ILE A 9 -18.56 19.96 -18.79
CA ILE A 9 -19.54 19.09 -18.13
C ILE A 9 -20.76 18.87 -19.05
N ARG A 10 -21.24 19.92 -19.71
CA ARG A 10 -22.34 19.83 -20.68
C ARG A 10 -22.00 18.88 -21.84
N ASP A 11 -20.78 18.92 -22.38
CA ASP A 11 -20.40 18.10 -23.53
C ASP A 11 -20.36 16.60 -23.19
N ARG A 12 -19.93 16.21 -21.99
CA ARG A 12 -19.94 14.82 -21.57
C ARG A 12 -21.33 14.31 -21.25
N HIS A 13 -22.11 15.06 -20.47
CA HIS A 13 -23.48 14.66 -20.11
C HIS A 13 -24.45 14.72 -21.30
N ARG A 14 -24.38 15.76 -22.11
CA ARG A 14 -25.24 15.91 -23.30
C ARG A 14 -24.72 15.17 -24.52
N GLY A 15 -23.41 15.05 -24.68
CA GLY A 15 -22.78 14.33 -25.79
C GLY A 15 -22.76 12.82 -25.51
N TRP A 16 -21.75 12.37 -24.77
CA TRP A 16 -21.45 10.95 -24.65
C TRP A 16 -22.55 10.15 -23.91
N PHE A 17 -22.86 10.53 -22.67
CA PHE A 17 -23.83 9.77 -21.87
C PHE A 17 -25.24 9.85 -22.45
N HIS A 18 -25.67 11.02 -22.89
CA HIS A 18 -26.99 11.23 -23.44
C HIS A 18 -27.18 10.47 -24.76
N SER A 19 -26.23 10.54 -25.69
CA SER A 19 -26.30 9.81 -26.96
C SER A 19 -26.32 8.31 -26.73
N SER A 20 -25.42 7.77 -25.89
CA SER A 20 -25.38 6.33 -25.57
C SER A 20 -26.69 5.86 -24.93
N LEU A 21 -27.26 6.69 -24.03
CA LEU A 21 -28.54 6.37 -23.37
C LEU A 21 -29.68 6.27 -24.39
N LEU A 22 -29.83 7.30 -25.25
CA LEU A 22 -30.91 7.32 -26.25
C LEU A 22 -30.80 6.17 -27.25
N GLU A 23 -29.60 5.89 -27.76
CA GLU A 23 -29.38 4.79 -28.69
C GLU A 23 -29.68 3.43 -28.05
N SER A 24 -29.22 3.20 -26.82
CA SER A 24 -29.44 1.93 -26.15
C SER A 24 -30.91 1.75 -25.76
N CYS A 25 -31.58 2.78 -25.25
CA CYS A 25 -33.01 2.70 -24.95
C CYS A 25 -33.84 2.49 -26.22
N GLY A 26 -33.51 3.16 -27.34
CA GLY A 26 -34.23 3.00 -28.61
C GLY A 26 -33.99 1.66 -29.31
N THR A 27 -32.88 0.96 -29.07
CA THR A 27 -32.53 -0.28 -29.74
C THR A 27 -32.59 -1.52 -28.87
N ARG A 28 -32.50 -1.39 -27.54
CA ARG A 28 -32.36 -2.48 -26.56
C ARG A 28 -33.30 -2.37 -25.37
N ASP A 29 -34.14 -1.34 -25.30
CA ASP A 29 -35.08 -1.03 -24.20
C ASP A 29 -34.41 -0.96 -22.80
N LYS A 30 -33.12 -0.67 -22.73
CA LYS A 30 -32.39 -0.54 -21.45
C LYS A 30 -31.23 0.44 -21.55
N ALA A 31 -30.85 1.01 -20.39
CA ALA A 31 -29.65 1.83 -20.29
C ALA A 31 -28.39 1.00 -20.60
N PRO A 32 -27.35 1.59 -21.24
CA PRO A 32 -26.09 0.89 -21.58
C PRO A 32 -25.14 0.76 -20.38
N PHE A 33 -25.49 1.31 -19.23
CA PHE A 33 -24.68 1.33 -18.00
C PHE A 33 -25.60 1.22 -16.78
N GLU A 34 -25.09 0.60 -15.74
CA GLU A 34 -25.74 0.48 -14.42
C GLU A 34 -25.40 1.64 -13.51
N SER A 35 -24.17 2.16 -13.63
CA SER A 35 -23.68 3.28 -12.85
C SER A 35 -22.74 4.16 -13.65
N ILE A 36 -22.57 5.41 -13.22
CA ILE A 36 -21.66 6.39 -13.80
C ILE A 36 -20.74 6.90 -12.73
N LEU A 37 -19.43 6.69 -12.91
CA LEU A 37 -18.39 7.29 -12.10
C LEU A 37 -17.84 8.51 -12.82
N SER A 38 -18.00 9.70 -12.23
CA SER A 38 -17.45 10.95 -12.76
C SER A 38 -16.28 11.43 -11.91
N HIS A 39 -15.31 12.09 -12.54
CA HIS A 39 -14.12 12.63 -11.90
C HIS A 39 -13.93 14.11 -12.25
N GLY A 40 -13.12 14.83 -11.45
CA GLY A 40 -12.72 16.21 -11.70
C GLY A 40 -11.83 16.36 -12.95
N PHE A 41 -11.53 17.62 -13.30
CA PHE A 41 -10.59 17.90 -14.39
C PHE A 41 -9.16 17.80 -13.95
N VAL A 42 -8.27 17.49 -14.88
CA VAL A 42 -6.83 17.61 -14.66
C VAL A 42 -6.42 19.07 -14.87
N VAL A 43 -5.81 19.67 -13.85
CA VAL A 43 -5.37 21.07 -13.83
C VAL A 43 -3.88 21.16 -13.46
N ASP A 44 -3.25 22.30 -13.76
CA ASP A 44 -1.86 22.54 -13.34
C ASP A 44 -1.76 22.69 -11.81
N GLY A 45 -0.52 22.71 -11.27
CA GLY A 45 -0.30 22.86 -9.82
C GLY A 45 -0.92 24.11 -9.20
N LYS A 46 -1.26 25.13 -10.02
CA LYS A 46 -1.97 26.35 -9.59
C LYS A 46 -3.49 26.27 -9.74
N GLY A 47 -4.02 25.12 -10.13
CA GLY A 47 -5.45 24.89 -10.33
C GLY A 47 -6.00 25.50 -11.63
N ARG A 48 -5.16 25.83 -12.61
CA ARG A 48 -5.60 26.37 -13.89
C ARG A 48 -5.77 25.26 -14.90
N LYS A 49 -6.75 25.40 -15.77
CA LYS A 49 -6.96 24.47 -16.90
C LYS A 49 -5.70 24.40 -17.76
N MET A 50 -5.26 23.19 -18.07
CA MET A 50 -4.15 22.98 -18.99
C MET A 50 -4.57 23.29 -20.42
N SER A 51 -3.75 24.06 -21.13
CA SER A 51 -3.92 24.33 -22.55
C SER A 51 -2.56 24.52 -23.25
N LYS A 52 -2.51 24.12 -24.52
CA LYS A 52 -1.31 24.27 -25.33
C LYS A 52 -0.91 25.74 -25.49
N SER A 53 -1.90 26.66 -25.56
CA SER A 53 -1.66 28.09 -25.70
C SER A 53 -1.01 28.75 -24.48
N VAL A 54 -1.25 28.19 -23.29
CA VAL A 54 -0.66 28.65 -22.01
C VAL A 54 0.69 27.97 -21.75
N GLY A 55 0.99 26.87 -22.45
CA GLY A 55 2.23 26.11 -22.26
C GLY A 55 2.34 25.36 -20.93
N ASN A 56 1.20 25.11 -20.26
CA ASN A 56 1.16 24.43 -18.97
C ASN A 56 0.67 22.97 -19.07
N VAL A 57 0.71 22.40 -20.28
CA VAL A 57 0.31 21.00 -20.51
C VAL A 57 1.46 20.09 -20.11
N ILE A 58 1.20 19.14 -19.23
CA ILE A 58 2.09 18.02 -18.92
C ILE A 58 1.56 16.80 -19.68
N SER A 59 2.36 16.30 -20.62
CA SER A 59 2.00 15.12 -21.39
C SER A 59 2.21 13.85 -20.56
N PRO A 60 1.27 12.87 -20.59
CA PRO A 60 1.51 11.55 -20.02
C PRO A 60 2.78 10.89 -20.53
N ASP A 61 3.11 11.05 -21.83
CA ASP A 61 4.31 10.47 -22.44
C ASP A 61 5.60 11.02 -21.83
N GLU A 62 5.64 12.31 -21.45
CA GLU A 62 6.80 12.89 -20.76
C GLU A 62 7.05 12.24 -19.42
N ILE A 63 5.97 11.96 -18.64
CA ILE A 63 6.08 11.29 -17.34
C ILE A 63 6.48 9.83 -17.54
N ILE A 64 5.85 9.13 -18.48
CA ILE A 64 6.11 7.72 -18.76
C ILE A 64 7.56 7.51 -19.22
N ASN A 65 8.03 8.33 -20.15
CA ASN A 65 9.40 8.22 -20.66
C ASN A 65 10.46 8.55 -19.61
N LYS A 66 10.16 9.45 -18.67
CA LYS A 66 11.12 9.90 -17.66
C LYS A 66 11.11 9.03 -16.40
N TYR A 67 9.93 8.57 -15.96
CA TYR A 67 9.75 7.96 -14.65
C TYR A 67 9.09 6.57 -14.70
N GLY A 68 8.53 6.19 -15.86
CA GLY A 68 7.77 4.97 -16.02
C GLY A 68 6.26 5.13 -15.79
N ALA A 69 5.48 4.21 -16.35
CA ALA A 69 4.02 4.26 -16.30
C ALA A 69 3.47 4.08 -14.87
N ASP A 70 4.13 3.32 -14.01
CA ASP A 70 3.68 3.07 -12.64
C ASP A 70 3.60 4.37 -11.82
N ILE A 71 4.48 5.35 -12.06
CA ILE A 71 4.45 6.66 -11.38
C ILE A 71 3.18 7.45 -11.77
N LEU A 72 2.83 7.44 -13.04
CA LEU A 72 1.60 8.08 -13.51
C LEU A 72 0.36 7.42 -12.91
N ARG A 73 0.35 6.08 -12.85
CA ARG A 73 -0.74 5.31 -12.25
C ARG A 73 -0.90 5.58 -10.76
N ILE A 74 0.21 5.67 -10.02
CA ILE A 74 0.20 6.06 -8.60
C ILE A 74 -0.39 7.46 -8.44
N TRP A 75 0.02 8.43 -9.26
CA TRP A 75 -0.52 9.78 -9.18
C TRP A 75 -2.06 9.78 -9.35
N VAL A 76 -2.58 9.00 -10.30
CA VAL A 76 -4.03 8.89 -10.52
C VAL A 76 -4.76 8.36 -9.27
N VAL A 77 -4.30 7.24 -8.72
CA VAL A 77 -4.98 6.62 -7.55
C VAL A 77 -4.71 7.35 -6.23
N ALA A 78 -3.59 8.06 -6.11
CA ALA A 78 -3.27 8.86 -4.94
C ALA A 78 -4.01 10.20 -4.90
N SER A 79 -4.63 10.60 -6.01
CA SER A 79 -5.42 11.83 -6.10
C SER A 79 -6.88 11.56 -5.71
N ASP A 80 -7.50 12.51 -5.02
CA ASP A 80 -8.95 12.49 -4.84
C ASP A 80 -9.63 12.93 -6.15
N TYR A 81 -10.17 11.96 -6.87
CA TYR A 81 -10.76 12.19 -8.18
C TYR A 81 -12.16 12.82 -8.11
N SER A 82 -12.76 12.96 -6.92
CA SER A 82 -14.03 13.68 -6.75
C SER A 82 -13.88 15.19 -6.99
N GLU A 83 -12.65 15.71 -6.83
CA GLU A 83 -12.27 17.09 -7.11
C GLU A 83 -11.37 17.22 -8.35
N ASP A 84 -10.94 18.45 -8.68
CA ASP A 84 -10.00 18.69 -9.77
C ASP A 84 -8.60 18.16 -9.41
N LEU A 85 -8.04 17.31 -10.27
CA LEU A 85 -6.75 16.65 -10.07
C LEU A 85 -5.60 17.59 -10.46
N LYS A 86 -4.81 17.98 -9.49
CA LYS A 86 -3.62 18.80 -9.72
C LYS A 86 -2.43 17.95 -10.14
N ILE A 87 -1.67 18.44 -11.12
CA ILE A 87 -0.42 17.82 -11.56
C ILE A 87 0.67 18.88 -11.73
N ASP A 88 1.83 18.63 -11.12
CA ASP A 88 3.07 19.37 -11.32
C ASP A 88 4.29 18.50 -10.96
N ASN A 89 5.48 19.02 -11.16
CA ASN A 89 6.71 18.29 -10.88
C ASN A 89 6.90 17.96 -9.39
N GLN A 90 6.39 18.78 -8.47
CA GLN A 90 6.51 18.50 -7.02
C GLN A 90 5.61 17.35 -6.62
N ILE A 91 4.37 17.35 -7.12
CA ILE A 91 3.40 16.25 -6.90
C ILE A 91 3.95 14.95 -7.45
N ILE A 92 4.52 14.96 -8.67
CA ILE A 92 5.13 13.76 -9.26
C ILE A 92 6.34 13.27 -8.44
N ASN A 93 7.21 14.18 -7.97
CA ASN A 93 8.33 13.79 -7.11
C ASN A 93 7.87 13.13 -5.80
N TYR A 94 6.79 13.60 -5.20
CA TYR A 94 6.19 12.97 -4.03
C TYR A 94 5.72 11.53 -4.33
N GLN A 95 5.14 11.31 -5.51
CA GLN A 95 4.72 9.97 -5.92
C GLN A 95 5.90 9.05 -6.20
N ILE A 96 7.02 9.58 -6.72
CA ILE A 96 8.27 8.83 -6.88
C ILE A 96 8.79 8.33 -5.52
N ASP A 97 8.76 9.16 -4.50
CA ASP A 97 9.21 8.75 -3.15
C ASP A 97 8.28 7.69 -2.54
N SER A 98 6.98 7.82 -2.76
CA SER A 98 6.00 6.81 -2.35
C SER A 98 6.21 5.48 -3.10
N TYR A 99 6.46 5.53 -4.40
CA TYR A 99 6.81 4.38 -5.22
C TYR A 99 8.08 3.67 -4.72
N ARG A 100 9.13 4.45 -4.39
CA ARG A 100 10.38 3.88 -3.84
C ARG A 100 10.14 3.08 -2.57
N LYS A 101 9.25 3.54 -1.68
CA LYS A 101 8.87 2.82 -0.46
C LYS A 101 8.22 1.49 -0.78
N ILE A 102 7.26 1.45 -1.69
CA ILE A 102 6.60 0.22 -2.14
C ILE A 102 7.63 -0.74 -2.77
N ARG A 103 8.45 -0.24 -3.72
CA ARG A 103 9.47 -1.06 -4.38
C ARG A 103 10.50 -1.63 -3.40
N ASN A 104 10.93 -0.84 -2.41
CA ASN A 104 11.84 -1.32 -1.37
C ASN A 104 11.21 -2.40 -0.49
N THR A 105 9.91 -2.30 -0.18
CA THR A 105 9.18 -3.35 0.54
C THR A 105 9.16 -4.65 -0.25
N LEU A 106 8.79 -4.61 -1.54
CA LEU A 106 8.80 -5.80 -2.41
C LEU A 106 10.21 -6.38 -2.57
N ARG A 107 11.23 -5.54 -2.72
CA ARG A 107 12.64 -5.98 -2.79
C ARG A 107 13.11 -6.67 -1.52
N PHE A 108 12.74 -6.15 -0.34
CA PHE A 108 13.05 -6.79 0.94
C PHE A 108 12.40 -8.17 1.03
N LEU A 109 11.13 -8.28 0.68
CA LEU A 109 10.39 -9.55 0.66
C LEU A 109 11.07 -10.57 -0.26
N LEU A 110 11.34 -10.22 -1.50
CA LEU A 110 12.00 -11.10 -2.48
C LEU A 110 13.39 -11.55 -2.02
N GLY A 111 14.20 -10.63 -1.48
CA GLY A 111 15.54 -10.95 -0.99
C GLY A 111 15.52 -12.00 0.14
N ASN A 112 14.53 -11.91 1.03
CA ASN A 112 14.40 -12.86 2.15
C ASN A 112 13.65 -14.15 1.78
N LEU A 113 12.97 -14.18 0.64
CA LEU A 113 12.26 -15.35 0.11
C LEU A 113 13.09 -16.14 -0.93
N ASN A 114 14.33 -15.75 -1.21
CA ASN A 114 15.14 -16.39 -2.26
C ASN A 114 15.33 -17.91 -2.05
N ASN A 115 15.45 -18.35 -0.79
CA ASN A 115 15.58 -19.77 -0.42
C ASN A 115 14.28 -20.35 0.20
N PHE A 116 13.15 -19.71 -0.04
CA PHE A 116 11.89 -20.14 0.51
C PHE A 116 11.40 -21.43 -0.16
N ASN A 117 10.92 -22.38 0.65
CA ASN A 117 10.28 -23.60 0.16
C ASN A 117 8.86 -23.71 0.74
N LYS A 118 7.87 -23.82 -0.13
CA LYS A 118 6.46 -23.98 0.26
C LYS A 118 6.20 -25.21 1.15
N GLN A 119 7.09 -26.22 1.12
CA GLN A 119 6.98 -27.39 2.00
C GLN A 119 7.29 -27.08 3.48
N ASN A 120 7.93 -25.94 3.76
CA ASN A 120 8.32 -25.51 5.10
C ASN A 120 7.36 -24.47 5.70
N LEU A 121 6.15 -24.37 5.19
CA LEU A 121 5.10 -23.51 5.77
C LEU A 121 4.83 -23.91 7.21
N VAL A 122 4.51 -22.93 8.03
CA VAL A 122 4.14 -23.10 9.44
C VAL A 122 2.67 -22.73 9.58
N ASP A 123 1.91 -23.57 10.28
CA ASP A 123 0.52 -23.28 10.56
C ASP A 123 0.39 -22.05 11.48
N PRO A 124 -0.61 -21.19 11.26
CA PRO A 124 -0.78 -19.97 12.05
C PRO A 124 -0.82 -20.21 13.57
N GLU A 125 -1.37 -21.33 14.01
CA GLU A 125 -1.48 -21.67 15.43
C GLU A 125 -0.13 -22.00 16.09
N GLU A 126 0.85 -22.46 15.31
CA GLU A 126 2.20 -22.75 15.77
C GLU A 126 3.15 -21.52 15.70
N MET A 127 2.68 -20.43 15.08
CA MET A 127 3.48 -19.23 14.92
C MET A 127 3.58 -18.43 16.22
N PRO A 128 4.71 -17.71 16.43
CA PRO A 128 4.83 -16.74 17.51
C PRO A 128 3.75 -15.63 17.41
N GLU A 129 3.46 -14.99 18.51
CA GLU A 129 2.37 -13.98 18.63
C GLU A 129 2.49 -12.82 17.63
N LEU A 130 3.72 -12.38 17.31
CA LEU A 130 3.93 -11.28 16.35
C LEU A 130 3.50 -11.68 14.93
N GLU A 131 3.79 -12.89 14.49
CA GLU A 131 3.35 -13.42 13.21
C GLU A 131 1.83 -13.57 13.17
N ARG A 132 1.22 -14.15 14.21
CA ARG A 132 -0.24 -14.28 14.32
C ARG A 132 -0.94 -12.93 14.31
N TYR A 133 -0.40 -11.94 15.02
CA TYR A 133 -0.87 -10.57 14.96
C TYR A 133 -0.81 -10.00 13.53
N LEU A 134 0.30 -10.21 12.82
CA LEU A 134 0.45 -9.70 11.45
C LEU A 134 -0.53 -10.35 10.49
N LEU A 135 -0.78 -11.66 10.62
CA LEU A 135 -1.79 -12.37 9.85
C LEU A 135 -3.20 -11.81 10.10
N THR A 136 -3.54 -11.48 11.35
CA THR A 136 -4.79 -10.79 11.70
C THR A 136 -4.88 -9.42 11.01
N ARG A 137 -3.78 -8.66 10.98
CA ARG A 137 -3.72 -7.35 10.31
C ARG A 137 -3.92 -7.45 8.79
N ILE A 138 -3.33 -8.47 8.15
CA ILE A 138 -3.52 -8.74 6.71
C ILE A 138 -5.00 -9.06 6.43
N SER A 139 -5.62 -9.93 7.23
CA SER A 139 -7.03 -10.29 7.06
C SER A 139 -7.95 -9.07 7.23
N SER A 140 -7.74 -8.27 8.27
CA SER A 140 -8.51 -7.04 8.50
C SER A 140 -8.32 -6.02 7.38
N LEU A 141 -7.08 -5.89 6.87
CA LEU A 141 -6.78 -5.01 5.74
C LEU A 141 -7.46 -5.51 4.46
N ASN A 142 -7.44 -6.82 4.20
CA ASN A 142 -8.09 -7.42 3.03
C ASN A 142 -9.60 -7.15 3.01
N GLU A 143 -10.28 -7.31 4.13
CA GLU A 143 -11.71 -6.99 4.26
C GLU A 143 -11.97 -5.50 3.97
N LYS A 144 -11.17 -4.63 4.58
CA LYS A 144 -11.26 -3.18 4.35
C LYS A 144 -11.04 -2.82 2.87
N LEU A 145 -10.06 -3.41 2.21
CA LEU A 145 -9.78 -3.14 0.80
C LEU A 145 -10.93 -3.60 -0.10
N LYS A 146 -11.53 -4.78 0.16
CA LYS A 146 -12.72 -5.25 -0.55
C LYS A 146 -13.90 -4.27 -0.42
N GLU A 147 -14.13 -3.72 0.77
CA GLU A 147 -15.15 -2.70 1.00
C GLU A 147 -14.85 -1.41 0.22
N LEU A 148 -13.61 -0.93 0.23
CA LEU A 148 -13.20 0.28 -0.48
C LEU A 148 -13.32 0.11 -2.01
N VAL A 149 -13.03 -1.08 -2.55
CA VAL A 149 -13.27 -1.39 -3.98
C VAL A 149 -14.74 -1.25 -4.32
N SER A 150 -15.65 -1.77 -3.50
CA SER A 150 -17.09 -1.67 -3.75
C SER A 150 -17.59 -0.21 -3.74
N LYS A 151 -16.90 0.67 -3.01
CA LYS A 151 -17.16 2.11 -2.93
C LYS A 151 -16.40 2.93 -3.99
N HIS A 152 -15.57 2.29 -4.81
CA HIS A 152 -14.67 2.96 -5.76
C HIS A 152 -13.72 3.98 -5.11
N ASP A 153 -13.38 3.81 -3.82
CA ASP A 153 -12.46 4.71 -3.11
C ASP A 153 -11.00 4.27 -3.31
N TYR A 154 -10.47 4.54 -4.50
CA TYR A 154 -9.11 4.14 -4.88
C TYR A 154 -8.03 4.89 -4.11
N HIS A 155 -8.30 6.14 -3.71
CA HIS A 155 -7.38 6.92 -2.87
C HIS A 155 -7.17 6.26 -1.49
N ALA A 156 -8.25 5.85 -0.84
CA ALA A 156 -8.18 5.17 0.44
C ALA A 156 -7.50 3.78 0.32
N ILE A 157 -7.73 3.04 -0.79
CA ILE A 157 -7.04 1.77 -1.07
C ILE A 157 -5.52 2.00 -1.14
N TYR A 158 -5.08 2.95 -1.96
CA TYR A 158 -3.65 3.25 -2.11
C TYR A 158 -3.01 3.70 -0.79
N THR A 159 -3.68 4.60 -0.06
CA THR A 159 -3.21 5.10 1.24
C THR A 159 -3.09 3.97 2.27
N ALA A 160 -4.06 3.05 2.32
CA ALA A 160 -4.02 1.90 3.22
C ALA A 160 -2.85 0.96 2.89
N LEU A 161 -2.63 0.65 1.61
CA LEU A 161 -1.51 -0.19 1.16
C LEU A 161 -0.14 0.47 1.41
N LEU A 162 0.00 1.77 1.13
CA LEU A 162 1.23 2.51 1.40
C LEU A 162 1.56 2.56 2.89
N ASN A 163 0.55 2.82 3.74
CA ASN A 163 0.72 2.81 5.19
C ASN A 163 1.08 1.41 5.72
N PHE A 164 0.47 0.37 5.18
CA PHE A 164 0.85 -1.00 5.53
C PHE A 164 2.32 -1.28 5.18
N CYS A 165 2.77 -0.93 3.97
CA CYS A 165 4.18 -1.08 3.57
C CYS A 165 5.14 -0.30 4.46
N THR A 166 4.80 0.94 4.83
CA THR A 166 5.72 1.85 5.52
C THR A 166 5.70 1.70 7.04
N LEU A 167 4.51 1.70 7.64
CA LEU A 167 4.34 1.74 9.09
C LEU A 167 4.29 0.34 9.70
N GLU A 168 3.51 -0.57 9.10
CA GLU A 168 3.34 -1.91 9.65
C GLU A 168 4.51 -2.83 9.29
N LEU A 169 4.95 -2.81 8.03
CA LEU A 169 6.02 -3.69 7.58
C LEU A 169 7.40 -3.08 7.83
N SER A 170 7.76 -1.99 7.16
CA SER A 170 9.13 -1.48 7.20
C SER A 170 9.55 -0.96 8.57
N ALA A 171 8.72 -0.10 9.19
CA ALA A 171 9.05 0.52 10.46
C ALA A 171 8.80 -0.36 11.70
N PHE A 172 8.06 -1.46 11.55
CA PHE A 172 7.70 -2.32 12.67
C PHE A 172 8.15 -3.75 12.44
N TYR A 173 7.48 -4.51 11.57
CA TYR A 173 7.69 -5.95 11.47
C TYR A 173 9.10 -6.33 10.97
N PHE A 174 9.55 -5.73 9.88
CA PHE A 174 10.87 -6.02 9.32
C PHE A 174 11.99 -5.61 10.28
N ASP A 175 11.83 -4.47 10.96
CA ASP A 175 12.82 -4.01 11.94
C ASP A 175 12.96 -4.99 13.10
N ILE A 176 11.86 -5.56 13.60
CA ILE A 176 11.88 -6.55 14.69
C ILE A 176 12.44 -7.92 14.23
N ARG A 177 12.13 -8.33 12.99
CA ARG A 177 12.45 -9.68 12.50
C ARG A 177 13.74 -9.81 11.71
N LYS A 178 14.41 -8.70 11.38
CA LYS A 178 15.68 -8.75 10.64
C LYS A 178 16.73 -9.66 11.29
N ASP A 179 16.86 -9.62 12.61
CA ASP A 179 17.84 -10.46 13.32
C ASP A 179 17.47 -11.95 13.22
N SER A 180 16.18 -12.29 13.34
CA SER A 180 15.72 -13.66 13.14
C SER A 180 15.94 -14.16 11.72
N LEU A 181 15.77 -13.30 10.71
CA LEU A 181 15.99 -13.66 9.31
C LEU A 181 17.47 -13.90 8.98
N TYR A 182 18.38 -13.19 9.64
CA TYR A 182 19.79 -13.24 9.30
C TYR A 182 20.62 -14.13 10.24
N CYS A 183 20.23 -14.22 11.52
CA CYS A 183 21.03 -14.88 12.55
C CYS A 183 20.46 -16.20 13.06
N ASP A 184 19.13 -16.39 13.05
CA ASP A 184 18.53 -17.62 13.58
C ASP A 184 18.77 -18.80 12.62
N ASP A 185 18.78 -20.02 13.17
CA ASP A 185 18.85 -21.26 12.39
C ASP A 185 17.66 -21.35 11.41
N ILE A 186 17.92 -21.82 10.20
CA ILE A 186 16.92 -21.97 9.12
C ILE A 186 15.76 -22.88 9.56
N LYS A 187 16.03 -23.87 10.42
CA LYS A 187 15.04 -24.82 10.91
C LYS A 187 14.27 -24.30 12.13
N SER A 188 14.68 -23.17 12.72
CA SER A 188 13.98 -22.63 13.90
C SER A 188 12.55 -22.27 13.55
N ILE A 189 11.62 -22.56 14.46
CA ILE A 189 10.20 -22.25 14.26
C ILE A 189 10.00 -20.74 14.02
N LYS A 190 10.74 -19.90 14.71
CA LYS A 190 10.66 -18.45 14.60
C LYS A 190 11.05 -17.97 13.19
N ARG A 191 12.17 -18.44 12.63
CA ARG A 191 12.61 -18.07 11.27
C ARG A 191 11.67 -18.63 10.20
N ARG A 192 11.22 -19.88 10.34
CA ARG A 192 10.25 -20.49 9.43
C ARG A 192 8.91 -19.75 9.44
N SER A 193 8.39 -19.40 10.62
CA SER A 193 7.16 -18.61 10.77
C SER A 193 7.31 -17.24 10.14
N THR A 194 8.45 -16.57 10.37
CA THR A 194 8.74 -15.27 9.72
C THR A 194 8.75 -15.42 8.19
N SER A 195 9.44 -16.44 7.64
CA SER A 195 9.48 -16.69 6.19
C SER A 195 8.08 -17.00 5.61
N THR A 196 7.26 -17.76 6.34
CA THR A 196 5.86 -18.01 5.96
C THR A 196 5.05 -16.71 5.90
N CYS A 197 5.17 -15.84 6.91
CA CYS A 197 4.53 -14.54 6.90
C CYS A 197 5.01 -13.66 5.74
N LEU A 198 6.32 -13.61 5.47
CA LEU A 198 6.85 -12.85 4.33
C LEU A 198 6.27 -13.33 3.00
N HIS A 199 6.09 -14.64 2.84
CA HIS A 199 5.45 -15.21 1.66
C HIS A 199 3.99 -14.76 1.52
N ILE A 200 3.20 -14.87 2.59
CA ILE A 200 1.79 -14.43 2.60
C ILE A 200 1.69 -12.93 2.31
N ILE A 201 2.55 -12.11 2.93
CA ILE A 201 2.61 -10.67 2.69
C ILE A 201 2.95 -10.37 1.23
N PHE A 202 3.92 -11.08 0.65
CA PHE A 202 4.33 -10.87 -0.73
C PHE A 202 3.18 -11.16 -1.70
N GLU A 203 2.50 -12.29 -1.53
CA GLU A 203 1.35 -12.65 -2.37
C GLU A 203 0.19 -11.64 -2.21
N PHE A 204 -0.14 -11.28 -0.98
CA PHE A 204 -1.14 -10.26 -0.69
C PHE A 204 -0.83 -8.91 -1.33
N LEU A 205 0.38 -8.39 -1.11
CA LEU A 205 0.77 -7.07 -1.62
C LEU A 205 0.86 -7.05 -3.13
N THR A 206 1.43 -8.07 -3.77
CA THR A 206 1.56 -8.09 -5.23
C THR A 206 0.19 -8.17 -5.90
N LYS A 207 -0.75 -8.93 -5.37
CA LYS A 207 -2.13 -9.00 -5.88
C LYS A 207 -2.85 -7.67 -5.74
N TRP A 208 -2.83 -7.03 -4.58
CA TRP A 208 -3.52 -5.77 -4.35
C TRP A 208 -2.86 -4.57 -5.02
N LEU A 209 -1.55 -4.59 -5.20
CA LEU A 209 -0.80 -3.53 -5.87
C LEU A 209 -0.76 -3.68 -7.40
N SER A 210 -1.00 -4.87 -7.95
CA SER A 210 -0.91 -5.12 -9.39
C SER A 210 -1.82 -4.24 -10.24
N PRO A 211 -3.05 -3.86 -9.84
CA PRO A 211 -3.84 -2.89 -10.59
C PRO A 211 -3.28 -1.46 -10.54
N ILE A 212 -2.41 -1.15 -9.57
CA ILE A 212 -1.83 0.19 -9.36
C ILE A 212 -0.45 0.29 -10.00
N VAL A 213 0.49 -0.55 -9.58
CA VAL A 213 1.89 -0.61 -10.06
C VAL A 213 2.14 -1.90 -10.83
N SER A 214 1.45 -2.03 -11.95
CA SER A 214 1.34 -3.28 -12.72
C SER A 214 2.70 -3.81 -13.18
N PHE A 215 3.57 -2.93 -13.69
CA PHE A 215 4.88 -3.33 -14.21
C PHE A 215 5.82 -3.78 -13.08
N THR A 216 5.82 -3.06 -11.97
CA THR A 216 6.63 -3.41 -10.80
C THR A 216 6.17 -4.70 -10.15
N CYS A 217 4.87 -4.92 -10.02
CA CYS A 217 4.32 -6.17 -9.47
C CYS A 217 4.60 -7.36 -10.38
N GLU A 218 4.49 -7.20 -11.70
CA GLU A 218 4.82 -8.26 -12.65
C GLU A 218 6.32 -8.62 -12.61
N GLU A 219 7.22 -7.61 -12.55
CA GLU A 219 8.64 -7.82 -12.37
C GLU A 219 8.94 -8.59 -11.07
N ALA A 220 8.33 -8.15 -9.96
CA ALA A 220 8.50 -8.81 -8.67
C ALA A 220 7.95 -10.24 -8.67
N TRP A 221 6.78 -10.46 -9.30
CA TRP A 221 6.15 -11.76 -9.40
C TRP A 221 7.00 -12.76 -10.18
N LYS A 222 7.54 -12.37 -11.32
CA LYS A 222 8.43 -13.19 -12.15
C LYS A 222 9.82 -13.43 -11.53
N SER A 223 10.24 -12.56 -10.62
CA SER A 223 11.52 -12.69 -9.92
C SER A 223 11.50 -13.71 -8.76
N ARG A 224 10.37 -14.37 -8.47
CA ARG A 224 10.28 -15.41 -7.45
C ARG A 224 11.05 -16.65 -7.86
N SER A 225 11.83 -17.20 -6.94
CA SER A 225 12.58 -18.44 -7.16
C SER A 225 11.74 -19.72 -6.93
N TYR A 226 10.58 -19.60 -6.27
CA TYR A 226 9.81 -20.74 -5.75
C TYR A 226 8.47 -21.00 -6.48
N SER A 227 8.18 -20.28 -7.54
CA SER A 227 6.95 -20.45 -8.33
C SER A 227 7.17 -20.00 -9.77
N ASN A 228 6.58 -20.72 -10.72
CA ASN A 228 6.65 -20.46 -12.16
C ASN A 228 5.29 -19.98 -12.74
N GLU A 229 4.41 -19.41 -11.92
CA GLU A 229 3.14 -18.86 -12.40
C GLU A 229 3.38 -17.71 -13.39
N GLU A 230 2.63 -17.71 -14.50
CA GLU A 230 2.93 -16.86 -15.66
C GLU A 230 2.87 -15.37 -15.35
N SER A 231 1.78 -14.89 -14.78
CA SER A 231 1.56 -13.45 -14.54
C SER A 231 0.74 -13.19 -13.30
N ILE A 232 1.10 -12.12 -12.56
CA ILE A 232 0.31 -11.63 -11.43
C ILE A 232 -1.06 -11.12 -11.89
N LEU A 233 -1.18 -10.61 -13.11
CA LEU A 233 -2.42 -10.06 -13.65
C LEU A 233 -3.47 -11.14 -13.96
N LEU A 234 -3.07 -12.41 -14.00
CA LEU A 234 -3.98 -13.55 -14.13
C LEU A 234 -4.45 -14.08 -12.77
N GLN A 235 -3.90 -13.59 -11.69
CA GLN A 235 -4.27 -14.01 -10.35
C GLN A 235 -5.55 -13.32 -9.88
N ASN A 236 -6.42 -14.08 -9.24
CA ASN A 236 -7.69 -13.56 -8.75
C ASN A 236 -7.52 -13.07 -7.29
N VAL A 237 -7.81 -11.79 -7.05
CA VAL A 237 -7.78 -11.20 -5.69
C VAL A 237 -8.92 -11.72 -4.82
N LYS A 238 -10.03 -12.16 -5.44
CA LYS A 238 -11.21 -12.65 -4.69
C LYS A 238 -10.99 -14.02 -4.04
N ASP A 239 -10.09 -14.83 -4.61
CA ASP A 239 -9.83 -16.20 -4.15
C ASP A 239 -8.89 -16.27 -2.96
N ASP A 240 -8.33 -15.13 -2.50
CA ASP A 240 -7.54 -15.07 -1.27
C ASP A 240 -8.48 -15.09 -0.05
N GLU A 241 -8.95 -16.27 0.30
CA GLU A 241 -9.68 -16.55 1.54
C GLU A 241 -8.75 -16.69 2.76
N PHE A 242 -7.54 -16.10 2.72
CA PHE A 242 -6.72 -16.09 3.90
C PHE A 242 -7.45 -15.29 4.99
N THR A 243 -8.08 -16.01 5.90
CA THR A 243 -8.84 -15.43 7.01
C THR A 243 -8.25 -15.95 8.31
N TYR A 244 -7.48 -15.13 8.98
CA TYR A 244 -6.99 -15.40 10.32
C TYR A 244 -7.34 -14.22 11.22
N LYS A 245 -8.00 -14.47 12.36
CA LYS A 245 -8.42 -13.43 13.29
C LYS A 245 -8.12 -13.84 14.73
N ASP A 246 -7.27 -13.07 15.37
CA ASP A 246 -7.01 -13.14 16.80
C ASP A 246 -7.20 -11.73 17.41
N ILE A 247 -8.44 -11.45 17.82
CA ILE A 247 -8.84 -10.13 18.35
C ILE A 247 -8.12 -9.83 19.68
N SER A 248 -7.75 -10.85 20.43
CA SER A 248 -7.04 -10.68 21.70
C SER A 248 -5.63 -10.12 21.46
N LEU A 249 -4.92 -10.67 20.50
CA LEU A 249 -3.60 -10.19 20.09
C LEU A 249 -3.64 -8.79 19.48
N GLU A 250 -4.68 -8.47 18.71
CA GLU A 250 -4.81 -7.13 18.12
C GLU A 250 -4.81 -6.04 19.19
N LYS A 251 -5.58 -6.23 20.28
CA LYS A 251 -5.62 -5.28 21.40
C LYS A 251 -4.27 -5.16 22.11
N VAL A 252 -3.60 -6.27 22.37
CA VAL A 252 -2.28 -6.28 23.01
C VAL A 252 -1.26 -5.51 22.16
N PHE A 253 -1.22 -5.77 20.86
CA PHE A 253 -0.26 -5.11 19.97
C PHE A 253 -0.59 -3.63 19.72
N GLU A 254 -1.85 -3.21 19.79
CA GLU A 254 -2.20 -1.79 19.77
C GLU A 254 -1.61 -1.05 20.98
N GLU A 255 -1.71 -1.63 22.19
CA GLU A 255 -1.08 -1.05 23.38
C GLU A 255 0.45 -1.02 23.26
N LEU A 256 1.07 -2.12 22.83
CA LEU A 256 2.51 -2.18 22.61
C LEU A 256 2.99 -1.12 21.59
N LYS A 257 2.21 -0.88 20.53
CA LYS A 257 2.52 0.18 19.55
C LYS A 257 2.41 1.57 20.14
N ARG A 258 1.46 1.81 21.04
CA ARG A 258 1.37 3.11 21.76
C ARG A 258 2.60 3.35 22.61
N VAL A 259 3.00 2.35 23.41
CA VAL A 259 4.24 2.43 24.22
C VAL A 259 5.45 2.65 23.32
N ARG A 260 5.61 1.86 22.27
CA ARG A 260 6.71 2.02 21.31
C ARG A 260 6.74 3.43 20.70
N LYS A 261 5.60 4.00 20.33
CA LYS A 261 5.52 5.35 19.80
C LYS A 261 6.05 6.40 20.79
N SER A 262 5.70 6.28 22.07
CA SER A 262 6.19 7.18 23.10
C SER A 262 7.72 7.08 23.27
N VAL A 263 8.24 5.85 23.28
CA VAL A 263 9.68 5.58 23.36
C VAL A 263 10.43 6.13 22.14
N THR A 264 9.94 5.83 20.93
CA THR A 264 10.59 6.33 19.71
C THR A 264 10.56 7.84 19.60
N SER A 265 9.49 8.49 20.04
CA SER A 265 9.41 9.96 20.08
C SER A 265 10.45 10.55 21.06
N ALA A 266 10.62 9.95 22.22
CA ALA A 266 11.65 10.38 23.17
C ALA A 266 13.08 10.19 22.62
N LEU A 267 13.32 9.07 21.92
CA LEU A 267 14.60 8.80 21.25
C LEU A 267 14.90 9.84 20.16
N GLU A 268 13.91 10.21 19.35
CA GLU A 268 14.09 11.21 18.29
C GLU A 268 14.41 12.60 18.87
N LEU A 269 13.82 12.99 20.01
CA LEU A 269 14.20 14.22 20.68
C LEU A 269 15.69 14.20 21.05
N LYS A 270 16.16 13.10 21.64
CA LYS A 270 17.58 12.96 22.02
C LYS A 270 18.54 12.86 20.83
N ARG A 271 18.10 12.32 19.71
CA ARG A 271 18.86 12.36 18.44
C ARG A 271 18.97 13.77 17.89
N ASN A 272 17.88 14.55 17.93
CA ASN A 272 17.88 15.93 17.46
C ASN A 272 18.79 16.82 18.32
N GLU A 273 18.86 16.53 19.64
CA GLU A 273 19.81 17.16 20.58
C GLU A 273 21.26 16.63 20.38
N LYS A 274 21.50 15.68 19.49
CA LYS A 274 22.80 15.01 19.24
C LYS A 274 23.39 14.32 20.46
N LEU A 275 22.57 13.97 21.43
CA LEU A 275 23.01 13.23 22.63
C LEU A 275 23.16 11.74 22.36
N ILE A 276 22.45 11.19 21.38
CA ILE A 276 22.55 9.80 20.93
C ILE A 276 22.62 9.77 19.40
N GLY A 277 23.44 8.85 18.84
CA GLY A 277 23.53 8.58 17.41
C GLY A 277 22.66 7.42 16.97
N SER A 278 22.47 6.42 17.83
CA SER A 278 21.65 5.25 17.58
C SER A 278 20.75 4.89 18.75
N SER A 279 19.69 4.14 18.51
CA SER A 279 18.81 3.63 19.58
C SER A 279 19.52 2.71 20.57
N LEU A 280 20.62 2.07 20.17
CA LEU A 280 21.43 1.19 21.04
C LEU A 280 22.18 1.97 22.13
N GLN A 281 22.34 3.26 21.99
CA GLN A 281 22.98 4.15 22.99
C GLN A 281 22.01 4.62 24.07
N ALA A 282 20.74 4.28 23.96
CA ALA A 282 19.71 4.64 24.93
C ALA A 282 19.29 3.40 25.73
N CYS A 283 19.12 3.58 27.04
CA CYS A 283 18.53 2.58 27.91
C CYS A 283 17.17 3.05 28.40
N LEU A 284 16.16 2.20 28.27
CA LEU A 284 14.83 2.43 28.83
C LEU A 284 14.84 1.95 30.28
N LEU A 285 14.81 2.88 31.20
CA LEU A 285 14.63 2.56 32.62
C LEU A 285 13.11 2.58 32.91
N TYR A 286 12.54 1.41 33.11
CA TYR A 286 11.20 1.32 33.69
C TYR A 286 11.37 0.82 35.14
N THR A 287 11.04 1.68 36.09
CA THR A 287 10.96 1.34 37.49
C THR A 287 9.60 0.71 37.77
N SER A 288 9.51 -0.62 37.71
CA SER A 288 8.58 -1.30 38.59
C SER A 288 9.22 -1.35 39.96
N PRO A 289 8.59 -0.86 41.03
CA PRO A 289 9.14 -1.07 42.36
C PRO A 289 9.32 -2.56 42.58
N SER A 290 10.56 -2.99 42.68
CA SER A 290 10.84 -4.37 43.07
C SER A 290 10.28 -4.59 44.47
N PRO A 291 9.63 -5.73 44.77
CA PRO A 291 9.20 -6.05 46.13
C PRO A 291 10.35 -6.03 47.16
N ARG A 292 11.62 -5.91 46.70
CA ARG A 292 12.81 -5.79 47.56
C ARG A 292 13.19 -4.37 47.88
N ASP A 293 12.60 -3.36 47.29
CA ASP A 293 12.89 -1.92 47.56
C ASP A 293 11.90 -1.31 48.54
N SER A 294 11.05 -2.12 49.16
CA SER A 294 10.07 -1.73 50.18
C SER A 294 10.39 -2.32 51.57
N SER A 295 11.69 -2.45 51.89
CA SER A 295 12.14 -2.79 53.26
C SER A 295 13.09 -1.75 53.76
#